data_21796825cfbc6b09a759484ca858d6e0
#
_entry.id   21796825cfbc6b09a759484ca858d6e0
#
_cell.length_a   1.000
_cell.length_b   1.000
_cell.length_c   1.000
_cell.angle_alpha   90.00
_cell.angle_beta   90.00
_cell.angle_gamma   90.00
#
_symmetry.space_group_name_H-M   'P 1'
#
loop_
_entity.id
_entity.type
_entity.pdbx_description
1 polymer ?
#
loop_
_entity_poly.entity_id
_entity_poly.type
_entity_poly.pdbx_seq_one_letter_code
_entity_poly.pdbx_strand_id
1 'polypeptide(L)'
;MSHADDARGMLAVAAALALASAVSLGLARFSYALLLPPMRADLGWNYLTAGAMNTANAAGYLLGALLLPRTLARVDARHVLLAGSAGTALLLAAHGLVRGDAALFVLRLLSGAASAAAFVAGGLLAARLAGPGAGGGSTWPRVSAGLVLGIYYGGTGAGIVASAL
;
A
#
# COMPACT_ATOMS: atom_id res chain seq x y z
N MET A 1 26.90 1.83 20.06
CA MET A 1 25.97 1.02 19.24
C MET A 1 26.81 0.29 18.22
N SER A 2 26.61 -1.02 18.05
CA SER A 2 27.42 -1.79 17.12
C SER A 2 26.85 -1.63 15.69
N HIS A 3 27.71 -1.75 14.66
CA HIS A 3 27.28 -1.69 13.25
C HIS A 3 26.24 -2.78 12.91
N ALA A 4 26.23 -3.89 13.64
CA ALA A 4 25.23 -4.92 13.51
C ALA A 4 23.84 -4.47 14.01
N ASP A 5 23.79 -3.59 15.01
CA ASP A 5 22.55 -3.05 15.55
C ASP A 5 21.94 -2.04 14.58
N ASP A 6 22.76 -1.22 13.92
CA ASP A 6 22.30 -0.25 12.91
C ASP A 6 21.72 -0.97 11.67
N ALA A 7 22.38 -2.04 11.20
CA ALA A 7 21.88 -2.84 10.08
C ALA A 7 20.56 -3.55 10.42
N ARG A 8 20.45 -4.11 11.63
CA ARG A 8 19.20 -4.72 12.10
C ARG A 8 18.07 -3.70 12.19
N GLY A 9 18.36 -2.50 12.70
CA GLY A 9 17.39 -1.40 12.74
C GLY A 9 16.87 -1.01 11.35
N MET A 10 17.76 -0.87 10.36
CA MET A 10 17.39 -0.58 8.98
C MET A 10 16.51 -1.68 8.37
N LEU A 11 16.85 -2.95 8.58
CA LEU A 11 16.07 -4.08 8.08
C LEU A 11 14.70 -4.16 8.75
N ALA A 12 14.60 -3.86 10.04
CA ALA A 12 13.32 -3.80 10.76
C ALA A 12 12.40 -2.70 10.20
N VAL A 13 12.97 -1.51 9.92
CA VAL A 13 12.22 -0.42 9.28
C VAL A 13 11.78 -0.82 7.87
N ALA A 14 12.67 -1.42 7.07
CA ALA A 14 12.33 -1.90 5.73
C ALA A 14 11.20 -2.95 5.77
N ALA A 15 11.24 -3.88 6.74
CA ALA A 15 10.18 -4.86 6.94
C ALA A 15 8.85 -4.22 7.37
N ALA A 16 8.88 -3.21 8.25
CA ALA A 16 7.69 -2.44 8.62
C ALA A 16 7.08 -1.70 7.42
N LEU A 17 7.92 -1.12 6.56
CA LEU A 17 7.46 -0.50 5.30
C LEU A 17 6.90 -1.54 4.32
N ALA A 18 7.46 -2.75 4.29
CA ALA A 18 6.94 -3.87 3.49
C ALA A 18 5.52 -4.29 3.92
N LEU A 19 5.19 -4.23 5.21
CA LEU A 19 3.82 -4.46 5.67
C LEU A 19 2.82 -3.43 5.10
N ALA A 20 3.21 -2.16 5.02
CA ALA A 20 2.38 -1.14 4.38
C ALA A 20 2.18 -1.43 2.89
N SER A 21 3.22 -1.89 2.18
CA SER A 21 3.13 -2.33 0.79
C SER A 21 2.22 -3.55 0.64
N ALA A 22 2.31 -4.52 1.56
CA ALA A 22 1.46 -5.71 1.59
C ALA A 22 -0.02 -5.36 1.73
N VAL A 23 -0.35 -4.45 2.65
CA VAL A 23 -1.75 -4.02 2.88
C VAL A 23 -2.26 -3.17 1.72
N SER A 24 -1.50 -2.15 1.31
CA SER A 24 -1.96 -1.14 0.36
C SER A 24 -2.12 -1.66 -1.06
N LEU A 25 -1.22 -2.48 -1.54
CA LEU A 25 -1.28 -3.02 -2.90
C LEU A 25 -1.61 -4.52 -2.91
N GLY A 26 -0.99 -5.31 -2.04
CA GLY A 26 -1.22 -6.74 -1.95
C GLY A 26 -2.67 -7.06 -1.57
N LEU A 27 -3.06 -6.82 -0.33
CA LEU A 27 -4.41 -7.14 0.15
C LEU A 27 -5.48 -6.27 -0.51
N ALA A 28 -5.33 -4.94 -0.54
CA ALA A 28 -6.39 -4.04 -0.99
C ALA A 28 -6.80 -4.24 -2.45
N ARG A 29 -5.89 -4.68 -3.31
CA ARG A 29 -6.17 -4.84 -4.74
C ARG A 29 -6.45 -6.30 -5.10
N PHE A 30 -5.67 -7.24 -4.58
CA PHE A 30 -5.75 -8.64 -5.00
C PHE A 30 -6.82 -9.43 -4.26
N SER A 31 -7.14 -9.11 -2.99
CA SER A 31 -8.28 -9.76 -2.31
C SER A 31 -9.60 -9.53 -3.02
N TYR A 32 -9.79 -8.35 -3.63
CA TYR A 32 -10.98 -8.09 -4.43
C TYR A 32 -11.10 -9.04 -5.64
N ALA A 33 -10.00 -9.29 -6.35
CA ALA A 33 -10.03 -10.18 -7.50
C ALA A 33 -10.43 -11.61 -7.10
N LEU A 34 -9.98 -12.06 -5.93
CA LEU A 34 -10.33 -13.39 -5.38
C LEU A 34 -11.76 -13.45 -4.85
N LEU A 35 -12.25 -12.35 -4.24
CA LEU A 35 -13.62 -12.26 -3.72
C LEU A 35 -14.66 -11.93 -4.81
N LEU A 36 -14.21 -11.51 -6.00
CA LEU A 36 -15.12 -11.08 -7.06
C LEU A 36 -16.11 -12.15 -7.52
N PRO A 37 -15.75 -13.45 -7.69
CA PRO A 37 -16.71 -14.47 -8.07
C PRO A 37 -17.85 -14.64 -7.06
N PRO A 38 -17.60 -14.86 -5.75
CA PRO A 38 -18.66 -14.94 -4.76
C PRO A 38 -19.44 -13.64 -4.60
N MET A 39 -18.77 -12.47 -4.56
CA MET A 39 -19.45 -11.16 -4.49
C MET A 39 -20.40 -10.95 -5.67
N ARG A 40 -19.99 -11.33 -6.87
CA ARG A 40 -20.81 -11.22 -8.06
C ARG A 40 -22.07 -12.10 -7.97
N ALA A 41 -21.93 -13.30 -7.44
CA ALA A 41 -23.05 -14.19 -7.24
C ALA A 41 -24.03 -13.66 -6.17
N ASP A 42 -23.53 -13.21 -5.04
CA ASP A 42 -24.32 -12.72 -3.90
C ASP A 42 -25.05 -11.39 -4.19
N LEU A 43 -24.39 -10.49 -4.95
CA LEU A 43 -24.93 -9.16 -5.27
C LEU A 43 -25.66 -9.12 -6.63
N GLY A 44 -25.69 -10.23 -7.36
CA GLY A 44 -26.33 -10.29 -8.67
C GLY A 44 -25.65 -9.46 -9.75
N TRP A 45 -24.34 -9.21 -9.63
CA TRP A 45 -23.60 -8.36 -10.55
C TRP A 45 -23.35 -9.02 -11.90
N ASN A 46 -23.53 -8.25 -12.96
CA ASN A 46 -23.01 -8.60 -14.26
C ASN A 46 -21.49 -8.27 -14.36
N TYR A 47 -20.84 -8.70 -15.43
CA TYR A 47 -19.40 -8.45 -15.65
C TYR A 47 -19.05 -6.97 -15.79
N LEU A 48 -19.97 -6.15 -16.31
CA LEU A 48 -19.78 -4.71 -16.46
C LEU A 48 -19.70 -4.03 -15.09
N THR A 49 -20.64 -4.33 -14.18
CA THR A 49 -20.64 -3.81 -12.81
C THR A 49 -19.39 -4.25 -12.06
N ALA A 50 -19.03 -5.52 -12.14
CA ALA A 50 -17.82 -6.05 -11.53
C ALA A 50 -16.54 -5.36 -12.05
N GLY A 51 -16.47 -5.16 -13.38
CA GLY A 51 -15.36 -4.41 -14.01
C GLY A 51 -15.34 -2.94 -13.61
N ALA A 52 -16.50 -2.28 -13.51
CA ALA A 52 -16.61 -0.89 -13.09
C ALA A 52 -16.09 -0.68 -11.66
N MET A 53 -16.37 -1.61 -10.74
CA MET A 53 -15.83 -1.57 -9.37
C MET A 53 -14.30 -1.65 -9.33
N ASN A 54 -13.70 -2.49 -10.18
CA ASN A 54 -12.24 -2.56 -10.30
C ASN A 54 -11.66 -1.28 -10.94
N THR A 55 -12.31 -0.75 -11.95
CA THR A 55 -11.95 0.52 -12.59
C THR A 55 -12.04 1.69 -11.62
N ALA A 56 -13.07 1.73 -10.76
CA ALA A 56 -13.20 2.75 -9.72
C ALA A 56 -12.00 2.74 -8.77
N ASN A 57 -11.54 1.55 -8.34
CA ASN A 57 -10.35 1.45 -7.50
C ASN A 57 -9.08 1.94 -8.23
N ALA A 58 -8.92 1.57 -9.49
CA ALA A 58 -7.79 2.04 -10.31
C ALA A 58 -7.82 3.56 -10.53
N ALA A 59 -9.00 4.13 -10.78
CA ALA A 59 -9.19 5.58 -10.90
C ALA A 59 -8.87 6.30 -9.59
N GLY A 60 -9.35 5.77 -8.46
CA GLY A 60 -9.01 6.28 -7.13
C GLY A 60 -7.51 6.27 -6.87
N TYR A 61 -6.83 5.17 -7.21
CA TYR A 61 -5.39 5.06 -7.09
C TYR A 61 -4.66 6.11 -7.94
N LEU A 62 -5.06 6.28 -9.19
CA LEU A 62 -4.49 7.29 -10.07
C LEU A 62 -4.68 8.71 -9.52
N LEU A 63 -5.90 9.05 -9.10
CA LEU A 63 -6.18 10.36 -8.49
C LEU A 63 -5.37 10.59 -7.22
N GLY A 64 -5.29 9.59 -6.34
CA GLY A 64 -4.46 9.64 -5.14
C GLY A 64 -2.98 9.87 -5.48
N ALA A 65 -2.43 9.14 -6.43
CA ALA A 65 -1.05 9.29 -6.87
C ALA A 65 -0.76 10.66 -7.49
N LEU A 66 -1.69 11.23 -8.26
CA LEU A 66 -1.55 12.56 -8.86
C LEU A 66 -1.61 13.70 -7.83
N LEU A 67 -2.41 13.52 -6.77
CA LEU A 67 -2.53 14.52 -5.70
C LEU A 67 -1.40 14.44 -4.69
N LEU A 68 -0.72 13.31 -4.62
CA LEU A 68 0.26 13.02 -3.59
C LEU A 68 1.46 13.98 -3.55
N PRO A 69 2.05 14.45 -4.67
CA PRO A 69 3.14 15.43 -4.63
C PRO A 69 2.75 16.72 -3.90
N ARG A 70 1.50 17.19 -4.08
CA ARG A 70 0.99 18.37 -3.38
C ARG A 70 0.81 18.11 -1.88
N THR A 71 0.36 16.92 -1.52
CA THR A 71 0.21 16.49 -0.12
C THR A 71 1.56 16.38 0.57
N LEU A 72 2.54 15.74 -0.07
CA LEU A 72 3.90 15.55 0.44
C LEU A 72 4.70 16.86 0.53
N ALA A 73 4.31 17.90 -0.21
CA ALA A 73 4.89 19.24 -0.06
C ALA A 73 4.49 19.92 1.26
N ARG A 74 3.41 19.45 1.93
CA ARG A 74 2.84 20.06 3.14
C ARG A 74 2.82 19.13 4.35
N VAL A 75 2.84 17.82 4.12
CA VAL A 75 2.68 16.78 5.14
C VAL A 75 3.85 15.80 5.03
N ASP A 76 4.44 15.45 6.16
CA ASP A 76 5.52 14.47 6.20
C ASP A 76 5.06 13.11 5.67
N ALA A 77 5.94 12.46 4.90
CA ALA A 77 5.67 11.17 4.27
C ALA A 77 5.26 10.07 5.26
N ARG A 78 5.73 10.14 6.51
CA ARG A 78 5.35 9.20 7.56
C ARG A 78 3.88 9.32 7.92
N HIS A 79 3.36 10.55 8.05
CA HIS A 79 1.95 10.77 8.36
C HIS A 79 1.06 10.36 7.19
N VAL A 80 1.50 10.63 5.96
CA VAL A 80 0.79 10.20 4.75
C VAL A 80 0.75 8.67 4.66
N LEU A 81 1.86 7.98 4.95
CA LEU A 81 1.92 6.53 5.00
C LEU A 81 0.93 5.95 6.03
N LEU A 82 0.97 6.46 7.26
CA LEU A 82 0.11 5.97 8.35
C LEU A 82 -1.37 6.22 8.05
N ALA A 83 -1.72 7.44 7.62
CA ALA A 83 -3.09 7.79 7.26
C ALA A 83 -3.60 6.96 6.07
N GLY A 84 -2.76 6.78 5.04
CA GLY A 84 -3.08 5.95 3.89
C GLY A 84 -3.28 4.48 4.25
N SER A 85 -2.41 3.91 5.08
CA SER A 85 -2.51 2.52 5.53
C SER A 85 -3.74 2.30 6.41
N ALA A 86 -3.98 3.16 7.39
CA ALA A 86 -5.16 3.10 8.25
C ALA A 86 -6.45 3.31 7.43
N GLY A 87 -6.46 4.30 6.54
CA GLY A 87 -7.58 4.54 5.63
C GLY A 87 -7.88 3.34 4.74
N THR A 88 -6.84 2.72 4.15
CA THR A 88 -7.02 1.50 3.35
C THR A 88 -7.63 0.37 4.17
N ALA A 89 -7.12 0.10 5.38
CA ALA A 89 -7.64 -0.96 6.24
C ALA A 89 -9.09 -0.72 6.65
N LEU A 90 -9.42 0.52 7.06
CA LEU A 90 -10.80 0.89 7.45
C LEU A 90 -11.77 0.79 6.26
N LEU A 91 -11.36 1.27 5.08
CA LEU A 91 -12.19 1.20 3.88
C LEU A 91 -12.39 -0.25 3.43
N LEU A 92 -11.38 -1.12 3.54
CA LEU A 92 -11.53 -2.54 3.28
C LEU A 92 -12.51 -3.20 4.25
N ALA A 93 -12.40 -2.91 5.54
CA ALA A 93 -13.35 -3.41 6.54
C ALA A 93 -14.79 -2.93 6.25
N ALA A 94 -14.96 -1.67 5.82
CA ALA A 94 -16.26 -1.11 5.47
C ALA A 94 -16.93 -1.81 4.28
N HIS A 95 -16.17 -2.43 3.35
CA HIS A 95 -16.77 -3.22 2.26
C HIS A 95 -17.61 -4.40 2.77
N GLY A 96 -17.24 -5.01 3.90
CA GLY A 96 -18.01 -6.10 4.52
C GLY A 96 -19.35 -5.65 5.15
N LEU A 97 -19.52 -4.34 5.36
CA LEU A 97 -20.70 -3.77 6.03
C LEU A 97 -21.72 -3.19 5.04
N VAL A 98 -21.37 -3.10 3.76
CA VAL A 98 -22.15 -2.38 2.76
C VAL A 98 -22.51 -3.32 1.60
N ARG A 99 -23.75 -3.24 1.12
CA ARG A 99 -24.28 -4.06 0.00
C ARG A 99 -24.76 -3.22 -1.20
N GLY A 100 -24.88 -1.91 -1.05
CA GLY A 100 -25.37 -1.05 -2.13
C GLY A 100 -24.27 -0.72 -3.13
N ASP A 101 -24.54 -0.87 -4.43
CA ASP A 101 -23.55 -0.68 -5.51
C ASP A 101 -22.90 0.70 -5.50
N ALA A 102 -23.70 1.76 -5.30
CA ALA A 102 -23.17 3.13 -5.26
C ALA A 102 -22.19 3.32 -4.09
N ALA A 103 -22.50 2.79 -2.92
CA ALA A 103 -21.63 2.88 -1.76
C ALA A 103 -20.36 2.03 -1.93
N LEU A 104 -20.47 0.83 -2.49
CA LEU A 104 -19.33 -0.02 -2.83
C LEU A 104 -18.41 0.66 -3.86
N PHE A 105 -19.00 1.33 -4.88
CA PHE A 105 -18.24 2.08 -5.87
C PHE A 105 -17.41 3.21 -5.21
N VAL A 106 -18.03 3.99 -4.32
CA VAL A 106 -17.35 5.05 -3.57
C VAL A 106 -16.25 4.47 -2.69
N LEU A 107 -16.52 3.38 -1.95
CA LEU A 107 -15.52 2.70 -1.14
C LEU A 107 -14.34 2.20 -1.98
N ARG A 108 -14.59 1.67 -3.18
CA ARG A 108 -13.56 1.24 -4.13
C ARG A 108 -12.69 2.40 -4.58
N LEU A 109 -13.30 3.54 -4.92
CA LEU A 109 -12.60 4.75 -5.31
C LEU A 109 -11.70 5.27 -4.17
N LEU A 110 -12.27 5.42 -2.98
CA LEU A 110 -11.55 5.93 -1.81
C LEU A 110 -10.44 4.99 -1.35
N SER A 111 -10.68 3.67 -1.36
CA SER A 111 -9.65 2.68 -1.02
C SER A 111 -8.48 2.70 -2.01
N GLY A 112 -8.76 2.95 -3.30
CA GLY A 112 -7.74 3.18 -4.30
C GLY A 112 -6.86 4.39 -3.97
N ALA A 113 -7.47 5.53 -3.63
CA ALA A 113 -6.73 6.74 -3.28
C ALA A 113 -5.92 6.58 -1.99
N ALA A 114 -6.48 5.95 -0.96
CA ALA A 114 -5.80 5.67 0.30
C ALA A 114 -4.61 4.72 0.09
N SER A 115 -4.79 3.67 -0.72
CA SER A 115 -3.71 2.72 -1.04
C SER A 115 -2.58 3.36 -1.84
N ALA A 116 -2.88 4.30 -2.75
CA ALA A 116 -1.87 5.09 -3.46
C ALA A 116 -1.04 5.93 -2.48
N ALA A 117 -1.70 6.60 -1.52
CA ALA A 117 -1.01 7.40 -0.50
C ALA A 117 -0.05 6.54 0.33
N ALA A 118 -0.51 5.39 0.81
CA ALA A 118 0.32 4.46 1.58
C ALA A 118 1.48 3.92 0.76
N PHE A 119 1.22 3.44 -0.45
CA PHE A 119 2.23 2.80 -1.29
C PHE A 119 3.32 3.78 -1.75
N VAL A 120 2.94 4.96 -2.24
CA VAL A 120 3.93 5.93 -2.74
C VAL A 120 4.72 6.58 -1.60
N ALA A 121 4.06 6.93 -0.48
CA ALA A 121 4.76 7.47 0.68
C ALA A 121 5.70 6.43 1.31
N GLY A 122 5.30 5.17 1.38
CA GLY A 122 6.14 4.06 1.84
C GLY A 122 7.35 3.83 0.94
N GLY A 123 7.16 3.85 -0.39
CA GLY A 123 8.26 3.77 -1.36
C GLY A 123 9.25 4.92 -1.24
N LEU A 124 8.75 6.15 -1.02
CA LEU A 124 9.60 7.31 -0.78
C LEU A 124 10.43 7.15 0.50
N LEU A 125 9.83 6.66 1.59
CA LEU A 125 10.55 6.40 2.84
C LEU A 125 11.58 5.28 2.68
N ALA A 126 11.25 4.21 1.97
CA ALA A 126 12.18 3.13 1.65
C ALA A 126 13.36 3.63 0.80
N ALA A 127 13.09 4.49 -0.18
CA ALA A 127 14.15 5.12 -0.98
C ALA A 127 15.04 6.05 -0.15
N ARG A 128 14.47 6.82 0.78
CA ARG A 128 15.25 7.66 1.71
C ARG A 128 16.11 6.81 2.66
N LEU A 129 15.57 5.70 3.15
CA LEU A 129 16.31 4.75 3.99
C LEU A 129 17.49 4.12 3.24
N ALA A 130 17.36 3.94 1.94
CA ALA A 130 18.39 3.39 1.04
C ALA A 130 19.39 4.44 0.52
N GLY A 131 19.14 5.73 0.74
CA GLY A 131 19.89 6.84 0.14
C GLY A 131 21.28 7.07 0.74
N PRO A 132 22.15 7.84 0.03
CA PRO A 132 23.54 8.09 0.44
C PRO A 132 23.73 8.82 1.77
N GLY A 133 22.68 9.40 2.34
CA GLY A 133 22.71 10.17 3.60
C GLY A 133 22.22 9.43 4.84
N ALA A 134 21.73 8.22 4.69
CA ALA A 134 21.08 7.46 5.77
C ALA A 134 22.04 6.89 6.85
N GLY A 135 23.34 7.03 6.68
CA GLY A 135 24.35 6.63 7.69
C GLY A 135 25.50 7.60 7.67
N GLY A 136 25.47 8.58 8.57
CA GLY A 136 26.48 9.62 8.68
C GLY A 136 27.92 9.15 8.50
N GLY A 137 28.51 9.42 7.37
CA GLY A 137 29.97 9.43 7.15
C GLY A 137 30.71 8.09 7.23
N SER A 138 30.06 6.93 7.38
CA SER A 138 30.76 5.67 7.56
C SER A 138 31.06 4.93 6.25
N THR A 139 32.31 4.46 6.11
CA THR A 139 32.86 3.67 4.99
C THR A 139 32.46 2.19 5.02
N TRP A 140 31.44 1.81 5.77
CA TRP A 140 31.06 0.41 6.03
C TRP A 140 30.03 -0.12 5.05
N PRO A 141 29.94 -1.47 4.87
CA PRO A 141 28.98 -2.08 3.95
C PRO A 141 27.56 -1.73 4.36
N ARG A 142 26.99 -0.79 3.66
CA ARG A 142 25.59 -0.36 3.80
C ARG A 142 24.68 -1.49 3.35
N VAL A 143 23.56 -1.67 4.04
CA VAL A 143 22.45 -2.45 3.49
C VAL A 143 22.17 -1.89 2.10
N SER A 144 22.30 -2.70 1.06
CA SER A 144 22.21 -2.18 -0.32
C SER A 144 20.82 -1.59 -0.56
N ALA A 145 20.76 -0.50 -1.34
CA ALA A 145 19.49 0.11 -1.76
C ALA A 145 18.57 -0.92 -2.41
N GLY A 146 19.14 -1.82 -3.19
CA GLY A 146 18.40 -2.92 -3.81
C GLY A 146 17.75 -3.85 -2.80
N LEU A 147 18.41 -4.14 -1.68
CA LEU A 147 17.82 -4.99 -0.63
C LEU A 147 16.66 -4.28 0.09
N VAL A 148 16.83 -3.01 0.46
CA VAL A 148 15.77 -2.23 1.13
C VAL A 148 14.53 -2.12 0.24
N LEU A 149 14.72 -1.75 -1.01
CA LEU A 149 13.62 -1.64 -1.98
C LEU A 149 13.04 -3.01 -2.33
N GLY A 150 13.88 -4.04 -2.44
CA GLY A 150 13.46 -5.41 -2.66
C GLY A 150 12.56 -5.93 -1.53
N ILE A 151 12.89 -5.66 -0.27
CA ILE A 151 12.06 -5.97 0.89
C ILE A 151 10.73 -5.21 0.82
N TYR A 152 10.79 -3.90 0.54
CA TYR A 152 9.61 -3.06 0.44
C TYR A 152 8.63 -3.57 -0.63
N TYR A 153 9.08 -3.77 -1.86
CA TYR A 153 8.24 -4.27 -2.95
C TYR A 153 7.87 -5.75 -2.81
N GLY A 154 8.73 -6.54 -2.16
CA GLY A 154 8.45 -7.93 -1.79
C GLY A 154 7.24 -8.06 -0.86
N GLY A 155 6.98 -7.02 -0.04
CA GLY A 155 5.76 -6.91 0.76
C GLY A 155 4.49 -7.03 -0.06
N THR A 156 4.43 -6.43 -1.26
CA THR A 156 3.28 -6.58 -2.16
C THR A 156 3.03 -8.06 -2.51
N GLY A 157 4.09 -8.81 -2.85
CA GLY A 157 4.00 -10.24 -3.13
C GLY A 157 3.50 -11.04 -1.93
N ALA A 158 4.02 -10.74 -0.74
CA ALA A 158 3.55 -11.36 0.50
C ALA A 158 2.07 -11.07 0.76
N GLY A 159 1.61 -9.84 0.51
CA GLY A 159 0.20 -9.46 0.62
C GLY A 159 -0.70 -10.19 -0.39
N ILE A 160 -0.22 -10.42 -1.61
CA ILE A 160 -0.93 -11.23 -2.62
C ILE A 160 -1.10 -12.67 -2.13
N VAL A 161 -0.01 -13.29 -1.65
CA VAL A 161 -0.07 -14.65 -1.10
C VAL A 161 -1.02 -14.72 0.09
N ALA A 162 -0.93 -13.77 1.02
CA ALA A 162 -1.82 -13.70 2.18
C ALA A 162 -3.29 -13.52 1.80
N SER A 163 -3.59 -12.89 0.67
CA SER A 163 -4.98 -12.73 0.20
C SER A 163 -5.58 -14.02 -0.38
N ALA A 164 -4.73 -15.01 -0.70
CA ALA A 164 -5.16 -16.28 -1.28
C ALA A 164 -5.36 -17.40 -0.23
N LEU A 165 -4.95 -17.15 1.02
CA LEU A 165 -5.14 -18.05 2.17
C LEU A 165 -6.44 -17.77 2.88
#